data_290df4b6ba3d1af9e97ea055f85d6cc2
#
_entry.id   290df4b6ba3d1af9e97ea055f85d6cc2
#
_cell.length_a   1.000
_cell.length_b   1.000
_cell.length_c   1.000
_cell.angle_alpha   90.00
_cell.angle_beta   90.00
_cell.angle_gamma   90.00
#
_symmetry.space_group_name_H-M   'P 1'
#
loop_
_entity.id
_entity.type
_entity.pdbx_description
1 polymer ?
#
loop_
_entity_poly.entity_id
_entity_poly.type
_entity_poly.pdbx_seq_one_letter_code
_entity_poly.pdbx_strand_id
1 'polypeptide(L)'
;MKKIIISILLLSSVSHAASDELRSQVSPTNESVFDKRRNVASDGVEVYESNLEMKSYKKFGFGFLMGGATGLLGLSAEINLDPTEAAVIGLGAGPSYNSFNLGWKHNFIGNYLSPYTKVGYAKWFNSPGSSNSAGQSDILKRVLTDDEIKNNRFSADFIVGSVGLEYNQLEGDLSGVNFFGELVMMAELEKITLIPSGAVGIIYYY
;
A
#
# COMPACT_ATOMS: atom_id res chain seq x y z
N MET A 1 -22.97 -16.25 18.63
CA MET A 1 -21.68 -15.62 18.42
C MET A 1 -20.56 -16.66 18.53
N LYS A 2 -20.38 -17.53 17.58
CA LYS A 2 -19.28 -18.53 17.51
C LYS A 2 -19.34 -19.13 16.11
N LYS A 3 -18.70 -18.53 15.09
CA LYS A 3 -18.41 -19.19 13.79
C LYS A 3 -17.62 -18.36 12.77
N ILE A 4 -16.91 -17.29 13.18
CA ILE A 4 -16.15 -16.42 12.21
C ILE A 4 -14.62 -16.60 12.29
N ILE A 5 -14.10 -17.41 13.21
CA ILE A 5 -12.62 -17.44 13.47
C ILE A 5 -11.83 -18.42 12.57
N ILE A 6 -12.47 -19.27 11.75
CA ILE A 6 -11.77 -20.39 11.09
C ILE A 6 -11.26 -20.07 9.67
N SER A 7 -11.71 -18.98 9.03
CA SER A 7 -11.35 -18.72 7.63
C SER A 7 -10.04 -17.95 7.38
N ILE A 8 -9.41 -17.39 8.40
CA ILE A 8 -8.19 -16.57 8.23
C ILE A 8 -6.91 -17.42 8.25
N LEU A 9 -6.96 -18.64 8.73
CA LEU A 9 -5.77 -19.49 8.90
C LEU A 9 -5.36 -20.29 7.65
N LEU A 10 -6.14 -20.29 6.59
CA LEU A 10 -5.86 -21.08 5.37
C LEU A 10 -5.07 -20.34 4.30
N LEU A 11 -4.87 -19.03 4.42
CA LEU A 11 -4.09 -18.23 3.46
C LEU A 11 -2.59 -18.20 3.75
N SER A 12 -2.14 -18.69 4.90
CA SER A 12 -0.73 -18.63 5.30
C SER A 12 0.15 -19.79 4.80
N SER A 13 -0.44 -20.82 4.19
CA SER A 13 0.31 -22.02 3.81
C SER A 13 0.78 -22.07 2.35
N VAL A 14 0.36 -21.14 1.51
CA VAL A 14 0.74 -21.13 0.07
C VAL A 14 2.01 -20.33 -0.21
N SER A 15 2.43 -19.45 0.70
CA SER A 15 3.57 -18.54 0.47
C SER A 15 4.96 -19.15 0.70
N HIS A 16 5.07 -20.35 1.33
CA HIS A 16 6.37 -20.91 1.69
C HIS A 16 7.06 -21.70 0.57
N ALA A 17 6.33 -22.20 -0.41
CA ALA A 17 6.92 -23.03 -1.47
C ALA A 17 7.60 -22.23 -2.60
N ALA A 18 7.19 -20.99 -2.83
CA ALA A 18 7.77 -20.15 -3.88
C ALA A 18 8.99 -19.33 -3.43
N SER A 19 9.17 -19.16 -2.10
CA SER A 19 10.24 -18.33 -1.55
C SER A 19 11.62 -19.00 -1.53
N ASP A 20 11.69 -20.32 -1.49
CA ASP A 20 12.97 -21.02 -1.35
C ASP A 20 13.77 -21.11 -2.67
N GLU A 21 13.10 -21.12 -3.82
CA GLU A 21 13.80 -21.15 -5.11
C GLU A 21 14.41 -19.78 -5.49
N LEU A 22 13.77 -18.68 -5.08
CA LEU A 22 14.28 -17.33 -5.32
C LEU A 22 15.38 -16.92 -4.32
N ARG A 23 15.36 -17.45 -3.10
CA ARG A 23 16.42 -17.20 -2.10
C ARG A 23 17.82 -17.70 -2.52
N SER A 24 17.90 -18.66 -3.41
CA SER A 24 19.17 -19.19 -3.89
C SER A 24 19.87 -18.29 -4.91
N GLN A 25 19.18 -17.32 -5.48
CA GLN A 25 19.74 -16.40 -6.49
C GLN A 25 20.16 -15.04 -5.93
N VAL A 26 19.62 -14.64 -4.78
CA VAL A 26 20.01 -13.38 -4.12
C VAL A 26 20.98 -13.70 -2.99
N SER A 27 22.26 -13.53 -3.22
CA SER A 27 23.30 -13.64 -2.20
C SER A 27 23.02 -12.64 -1.09
N PRO A 28 22.85 -13.05 0.19
CA PRO A 28 22.68 -12.12 1.29
C PRO A 28 24.04 -11.43 1.55
N THR A 29 24.28 -10.32 0.91
CA THR A 29 25.37 -9.45 1.31
C THR A 29 24.95 -8.68 2.54
N ASN A 30 25.76 -8.71 3.60
CA ASN A 30 25.62 -7.94 4.85
C ASN A 30 25.79 -6.43 4.61
N GLU A 31 25.03 -5.86 3.66
CA GLU A 31 25.16 -4.47 3.28
C GLU A 31 24.07 -3.62 3.90
N SER A 32 24.46 -2.43 4.30
CA SER A 32 23.58 -1.43 4.86
C SER A 32 22.39 -1.18 3.92
N VAL A 33 21.17 -1.11 4.48
CA VAL A 33 19.94 -0.72 3.75
C VAL A 33 20.10 0.62 3.01
N PHE A 34 21.12 1.39 3.37
CA PHE A 34 21.42 2.71 2.78
C PHE A 34 22.51 2.67 1.69
N ASP A 35 23.09 1.51 1.40
CA ASP A 35 24.07 1.39 0.30
C ASP A 35 23.34 1.46 -1.04
N LYS A 36 23.57 2.56 -1.76
CA LYS A 36 23.05 2.78 -3.12
C LYS A 36 23.82 1.92 -4.10
N ARG A 37 23.41 0.68 -4.28
CA ARG A 37 23.86 -0.11 -5.42
C ARG A 37 22.91 0.12 -6.59
N ARG A 38 23.49 0.34 -7.73
CA ARG A 38 22.78 0.45 -9.01
C ARG A 38 23.20 -0.73 -9.86
N ASN A 39 22.25 -1.47 -10.41
CA ASN A 39 22.54 -2.41 -11.47
C ASN A 39 22.68 -1.62 -12.77
N VAL A 40 23.91 -1.35 -13.15
CA VAL A 40 24.22 -0.47 -14.28
C VAL A 40 24.84 -1.31 -15.40
N ALA A 41 24.22 -1.29 -16.57
CA ALA A 41 24.76 -1.90 -17.78
C ALA A 41 26.04 -1.19 -18.23
N SER A 42 26.78 -1.79 -19.17
CA SER A 42 28.07 -1.28 -19.67
C SER A 42 28.00 0.11 -20.32
N ASP A 43 26.82 0.56 -20.71
CA ASP A 43 26.54 1.89 -21.27
C ASP A 43 26.13 2.94 -20.21
N GLY A 44 26.14 2.57 -18.93
CA GLY A 44 25.81 3.47 -17.82
C GLY A 44 24.32 3.54 -17.48
N VAL A 45 23.45 2.77 -18.15
CA VAL A 45 22.01 2.76 -17.96
C VAL A 45 21.62 1.76 -16.85
N GLU A 46 20.74 2.14 -15.94
CA GLU A 46 20.17 1.21 -14.96
C GLU A 46 19.21 0.23 -15.67
N VAL A 47 19.39 -1.06 -15.40
CA VAL A 47 18.57 -2.14 -15.97
C VAL A 47 18.30 -3.20 -14.92
N TYR A 48 17.05 -3.62 -14.79
CA TYR A 48 16.62 -4.69 -13.90
C TYR A 48 15.78 -5.72 -14.67
N GLU A 49 15.96 -6.99 -14.38
CA GLU A 49 15.23 -8.07 -15.04
C GLU A 49 13.79 -8.21 -14.55
N SER A 50 13.54 -7.80 -13.30
CA SER A 50 12.23 -7.91 -12.66
C SER A 50 11.98 -6.81 -11.62
N ASN A 51 10.72 -6.65 -11.23
CA ASN A 51 10.33 -5.78 -10.12
C ASN A 51 11.01 -6.16 -8.80
N LEU A 52 11.18 -7.46 -8.53
CA LEU A 52 11.82 -7.94 -7.30
C LEU A 52 13.30 -7.61 -7.28
N GLU A 53 13.97 -7.77 -8.42
CA GLU A 53 15.36 -7.34 -8.53
C GLU A 53 15.49 -5.84 -8.29
N MET A 54 14.69 -5.02 -8.96
CA MET A 54 14.68 -3.57 -8.75
C MET A 54 14.46 -3.22 -7.27
N LYS A 55 13.49 -3.85 -6.58
CA LYS A 55 13.19 -3.62 -5.16
C LYS A 55 14.28 -4.16 -4.23
N SER A 56 15.14 -5.08 -4.69
CA SER A 56 16.31 -5.51 -3.91
C SER A 56 17.40 -4.43 -3.83
N TYR A 57 17.51 -3.60 -4.86
CA TYR A 57 18.44 -2.48 -4.93
C TYR A 57 17.83 -1.17 -4.44
N LYS A 58 16.59 -0.89 -4.81
CA LYS A 58 15.85 0.34 -4.48
C LYS A 58 14.93 0.08 -3.29
N LYS A 59 15.41 0.40 -2.09
CA LYS A 59 14.75 0.04 -0.83
C LYS A 59 13.64 0.99 -0.40
N PHE A 60 13.69 2.24 -0.85
CA PHE A 60 12.75 3.27 -0.44
C PHE A 60 11.93 3.76 -1.61
N GLY A 61 10.63 3.83 -1.44
CA GLY A 61 9.69 4.39 -2.39
C GLY A 61 8.91 5.54 -1.78
N PHE A 62 8.72 6.62 -2.55
CA PHE A 62 7.82 7.71 -2.19
C PHE A 62 6.86 7.97 -3.34
N GLY A 63 5.60 8.20 -3.00
CA GLY A 63 4.59 8.35 -4.03
C GLY A 63 3.38 9.16 -3.64
N PHE A 64 2.61 9.43 -4.68
CA PHE A 64 1.28 10.02 -4.60
C PHE A 64 0.23 9.01 -4.96
N LEU A 65 -0.90 9.07 -4.30
CA LEU A 65 -2.03 8.20 -4.60
C LEU A 65 -3.35 8.95 -4.44
N MET A 66 -4.34 8.44 -5.15
CA MET A 66 -5.72 8.91 -5.12
C MET A 66 -6.64 7.74 -4.83
N GLY A 67 -7.57 7.91 -3.90
CA GLY A 67 -8.55 6.89 -3.52
C GLY A 67 -8.07 5.95 -2.41
N GLY A 68 -8.82 4.86 -2.24
CA GLY A 68 -8.53 3.82 -1.25
C GLY A 68 -8.59 4.31 0.19
N ALA A 69 -7.74 3.73 1.02
CA ALA A 69 -7.68 4.03 2.45
C ALA A 69 -7.12 5.43 2.79
N THR A 70 -6.39 6.05 1.86
CA THR A 70 -5.86 7.41 2.03
C THR A 70 -6.90 8.50 1.75
N GLY A 71 -7.99 8.16 1.12
CA GLY A 71 -9.02 9.15 0.77
C GLY A 71 -8.84 9.73 -0.62
N LEU A 72 -9.15 11.02 -0.82
CA LEU A 72 -9.14 11.62 -2.15
C LEU A 72 -7.71 11.76 -2.69
N LEU A 73 -6.81 12.28 -1.86
CA LEU A 73 -5.39 12.48 -2.20
C LEU A 73 -4.52 12.04 -1.04
N GLY A 74 -3.38 11.43 -1.34
CA GLY A 74 -2.44 11.00 -0.32
C GLY A 74 -1.01 10.92 -0.79
N LEU A 75 -0.14 10.83 0.20
CA LEU A 75 1.28 10.55 0.09
C LEU A 75 1.54 9.17 0.67
N SER A 76 2.44 8.42 0.09
CA SER A 76 2.89 7.15 0.64
C SER A 76 4.41 7.05 0.66
N ALA A 77 4.90 6.34 1.66
CA ALA A 77 6.26 5.86 1.73
C ALA A 77 6.22 4.34 1.82
N GLU A 78 7.07 3.69 1.05
CA GLU A 78 7.24 2.24 1.03
C GLU A 78 8.69 1.89 1.33
N ILE A 79 8.89 0.89 2.21
CA ILE A 79 10.21 0.38 2.58
C ILE A 79 10.24 -1.09 2.23
N ASN A 80 11.02 -1.45 1.21
CA ASN A 80 11.25 -2.83 0.80
C ASN A 80 12.21 -3.50 1.79
N LEU A 81 11.68 -4.27 2.73
CA LEU A 81 12.45 -5.02 3.73
C LEU A 81 13.13 -6.22 3.08
N ASP A 82 12.42 -6.82 2.14
CA ASP A 82 12.80 -7.93 1.28
C ASP A 82 12.28 -7.62 -0.14
N PRO A 83 12.79 -8.19 -1.21
CA PRO A 83 12.23 -7.98 -2.56
C PRO A 83 10.73 -8.27 -2.66
N THR A 84 10.24 -9.26 -1.89
CA THR A 84 8.83 -9.64 -1.87
C THR A 84 8.01 -8.90 -0.83
N GLU A 85 8.63 -8.31 0.21
CA GLU A 85 7.94 -7.78 1.37
C GLU A 85 8.27 -6.31 1.62
N ALA A 86 7.25 -5.51 1.79
CA ALA A 86 7.40 -4.09 2.07
C ALA A 86 6.46 -3.61 3.18
N ALA A 87 6.96 -2.67 3.97
CA ALA A 87 6.15 -1.86 4.87
C ALA A 87 5.70 -0.59 4.14
N VAL A 88 4.43 -0.23 4.29
CA VAL A 88 3.82 0.93 3.64
C VAL A 88 3.23 1.85 4.71
N ILE A 89 3.55 3.12 4.62
CA ILE A 89 2.96 4.18 5.44
C ILE A 89 2.32 5.19 4.51
N GLY A 90 1.10 5.62 4.82
CA GLY A 90 0.41 6.62 4.02
C GLY A 90 -0.24 7.69 4.87
N LEU A 91 -0.26 8.90 4.33
CA LEU A 91 -0.99 10.03 4.85
C LEU A 91 -1.89 10.56 3.74
N GLY A 92 -3.10 10.93 4.08
CA GLY A 92 -4.00 11.44 3.06
C GLY A 92 -5.09 12.34 3.61
N ALA A 93 -5.86 12.86 2.67
CA ALA A 93 -6.97 13.72 2.96
C ALA A 93 -8.15 13.43 2.03
N GLY A 94 -9.34 13.52 2.58
CA GLY A 94 -10.60 13.51 1.85
C GLY A 94 -11.42 14.76 2.15
N PRO A 95 -12.62 14.85 1.57
CA PRO A 95 -13.55 15.90 1.94
C PRO A 95 -13.92 15.76 3.41
N SER A 96 -13.41 16.64 4.27
CA SER A 96 -13.70 16.73 5.71
C SER A 96 -12.92 15.78 6.62
N TYR A 97 -11.99 15.01 6.11
CA TYR A 97 -11.16 14.13 6.95
C TYR A 97 -9.72 14.08 6.48
N ASN A 98 -8.86 13.77 7.41
CA ASN A 98 -7.49 13.33 7.16
C ASN A 98 -7.40 11.83 7.42
N SER A 99 -6.43 11.19 6.82
CA SER A 99 -6.20 9.76 7.00
C SER A 99 -4.73 9.47 7.30
N PHE A 100 -4.53 8.42 8.05
CA PHE A 100 -3.25 7.77 8.25
C PHE A 100 -3.45 6.28 7.96
N ASN A 101 -2.50 5.67 7.29
CA ASN A 101 -2.51 4.21 7.10
C ASN A 101 -1.13 3.60 7.28
N LEU A 102 -1.12 2.36 7.73
CA LEU A 102 0.05 1.52 7.89
C LEU A 102 -0.29 0.15 7.32
N GLY A 103 0.56 -0.39 6.47
CA GLY A 103 0.30 -1.67 5.81
C GLY A 103 1.54 -2.50 5.57
N TRP A 104 1.28 -3.76 5.29
CA TRP A 104 2.24 -4.74 4.81
C TRP A 104 1.87 -5.14 3.40
N LYS A 105 2.82 -5.09 2.49
CA LYS A 105 2.65 -5.37 1.08
C LYS A 105 3.49 -6.56 0.69
N HIS A 106 2.87 -7.52 0.01
CA HIS A 106 3.54 -8.64 -0.62
C HIS A 106 3.56 -8.46 -2.13
N ASN A 107 4.77 -8.42 -2.70
CA ASN A 107 4.99 -8.27 -4.13
C ASN A 107 5.20 -9.64 -4.77
N PHE A 108 4.50 -9.92 -5.85
CA PHE A 108 4.77 -11.09 -6.68
C PHE A 108 5.74 -10.74 -7.79
N ILE A 109 6.45 -11.76 -8.27
CA ILE A 109 7.38 -11.58 -9.38
C ILE A 109 6.64 -11.14 -10.65
N GLY A 110 7.21 -10.20 -11.34
CA GLY A 110 6.76 -9.71 -12.63
C GLY A 110 7.85 -8.88 -13.28
N ASN A 111 7.73 -8.66 -14.57
CA ASN A 111 8.60 -7.75 -15.29
C ASN A 111 7.99 -6.33 -15.21
N TYR A 112 7.60 -5.77 -16.34
CA TYR A 112 6.97 -4.45 -16.39
C TYR A 112 5.61 -4.40 -15.67
N LEU A 113 4.88 -5.50 -15.57
CA LEU A 113 3.61 -5.58 -14.86
C LEU A 113 3.69 -6.66 -13.79
N SER A 114 3.48 -6.30 -12.53
CA SER A 114 3.54 -7.21 -11.39
C SER A 114 2.33 -7.07 -10.48
N PRO A 115 1.72 -8.18 -10.06
CA PRO A 115 0.66 -8.15 -9.06
C PRO A 115 1.25 -7.95 -7.65
N TYR A 116 0.40 -7.47 -6.75
CA TYR A 116 0.71 -7.41 -5.32
C TYR A 116 -0.56 -7.54 -4.48
N THR A 117 -0.37 -7.85 -3.22
CA THR A 117 -1.41 -7.79 -2.20
C THR A 117 -0.95 -6.92 -1.04
N LYS A 118 -1.90 -6.29 -0.35
CA LYS A 118 -1.59 -5.47 0.82
C LYS A 118 -2.64 -5.70 1.91
N VAL A 119 -2.19 -5.74 3.15
CA VAL A 119 -3.04 -5.77 4.34
C VAL A 119 -2.55 -4.70 5.30
N GLY A 120 -3.47 -4.04 6.01
CA GLY A 120 -3.06 -2.98 6.89
C GLY A 120 -4.20 -2.42 7.74
N TYR A 121 -3.87 -1.33 8.36
CA TYR A 121 -4.76 -0.54 9.20
C TYR A 121 -4.83 0.88 8.65
N ALA A 122 -6.01 1.47 8.68
CA ALA A 122 -6.20 2.89 8.37
C ALA A 122 -7.07 3.55 9.43
N LYS A 123 -6.78 4.82 9.66
CA LYS A 123 -7.54 5.68 10.57
C LYS A 123 -7.95 6.94 9.83
N TRP A 124 -9.25 7.23 9.85
CA TRP A 124 -9.79 8.48 9.38
C TRP A 124 -10.23 9.33 10.55
N PHE A 125 -9.89 10.60 10.53
CA PHE A 125 -10.23 11.55 11.58
C PHE A 125 -10.58 12.92 10.97
N ASN A 126 -11.39 13.69 11.68
CA ASN A 126 -11.86 14.97 11.16
C ASN A 126 -10.71 15.93 10.87
N SER A 127 -10.84 16.67 9.76
CA SER A 127 -9.88 17.73 9.40
C SER A 127 -10.10 18.97 10.28
N PRO A 128 -9.04 19.56 10.87
CA PRO A 128 -9.16 20.80 11.60
C PRO A 128 -9.73 21.92 10.72
N GLY A 129 -10.76 22.62 11.19
CA GLY A 129 -11.37 23.74 10.47
C GLY A 129 -12.39 23.34 9.39
N SER A 130 -12.68 22.06 9.18
CA SER A 130 -13.77 21.65 8.29
C SER A 130 -15.13 21.93 8.98
N SER A 131 -15.87 22.91 8.48
CA SER A 131 -17.22 23.18 8.95
C SER A 131 -18.22 22.27 8.26
N ASN A 132 -18.91 21.39 9.00
CA ASN A 132 -20.12 20.63 8.63
C ASN A 132 -20.12 19.84 7.29
N SER A 133 -18.97 19.52 6.74
CA SER A 133 -18.89 18.85 5.44
C SER A 133 -18.88 17.31 5.54
N ALA A 134 -18.76 16.73 6.75
CA ALA A 134 -18.85 15.27 6.95
C ALA A 134 -20.21 14.73 6.46
N GLY A 135 -21.28 15.45 6.65
CA GLY A 135 -22.62 15.10 6.16
C GLY A 135 -22.81 15.15 4.64
N GLN A 136 -21.84 15.64 3.88
CA GLN A 136 -21.88 15.67 2.41
C GLN A 136 -21.24 14.41 1.77
N SER A 137 -20.46 13.65 2.53
CA SER A 137 -19.81 12.43 2.03
C SER A 137 -20.69 11.21 2.28
N ASP A 138 -21.08 10.52 1.21
CA ASP A 138 -21.87 9.28 1.32
C ASP A 138 -21.09 8.13 1.98
N ILE A 139 -19.77 8.13 1.87
CA ILE A 139 -18.92 7.15 2.55
C ILE A 139 -18.92 7.41 4.05
N LEU A 140 -18.74 8.67 4.47
CA LEU A 140 -18.75 9.04 5.88
C LEU A 140 -20.14 8.76 6.53
N LYS A 141 -21.22 9.01 5.83
CA LYS A 141 -22.59 8.67 6.32
C LYS A 141 -22.79 7.19 6.63
N ARG A 142 -22.09 6.30 5.94
CA ARG A 142 -22.18 4.84 6.19
C ARG A 142 -21.38 4.42 7.43
N VAL A 143 -20.35 5.17 7.77
CA VAL A 143 -19.40 4.86 8.84
C VAL A 143 -19.75 5.58 10.13
N LEU A 144 -20.10 6.86 10.04
CA LEU A 144 -20.34 7.71 11.20
C LEU A 144 -21.76 7.59 11.75
N THR A 145 -21.89 7.95 13.01
CA THR A 145 -23.19 8.17 13.66
C THR A 145 -23.73 9.56 13.35
N ASP A 146 -25.03 9.76 13.51
CA ASP A 146 -25.65 11.09 13.32
C ASP A 146 -25.06 12.15 14.26
N ASP A 147 -24.63 11.76 15.46
CA ASP A 147 -24.03 12.68 16.43
C ASP A 147 -22.61 13.06 16.04
N GLU A 148 -21.81 12.15 15.51
CA GLU A 148 -20.47 12.43 14.97
C GLU A 148 -20.55 13.37 13.76
N ILE A 149 -21.52 13.15 12.88
CA ILE A 149 -21.80 14.01 11.72
C ILE A 149 -22.18 15.42 12.17
N LYS A 150 -23.11 15.53 13.13
CA LYS A 150 -23.58 16.82 13.65
C LYS A 150 -22.50 17.60 14.37
N ASN A 151 -21.68 16.91 15.17
CA ASN A 151 -20.64 17.52 15.97
C ASN A 151 -19.34 17.71 15.18
N ASN A 152 -19.26 17.18 13.96
CA ASN A 152 -18.06 17.16 13.10
C ASN A 152 -16.81 16.70 13.86
N ARG A 153 -16.97 15.69 14.70
CA ARG A 153 -15.89 15.05 15.48
C ARG A 153 -16.02 13.55 15.35
N PHE A 154 -15.09 12.94 14.68
CA PHE A 154 -15.08 11.50 14.49
C PHE A 154 -13.66 10.94 14.39
N SER A 155 -13.58 9.65 14.61
CA SER A 155 -12.41 8.85 14.40
C SER A 155 -12.88 7.46 14.00
N ALA A 156 -12.64 7.05 12.77
CA ALA A 156 -13.01 5.73 12.27
C ALA A 156 -11.76 4.91 12.00
N ASP A 157 -11.76 3.69 12.49
CA ASP A 157 -10.66 2.75 12.43
C ASP A 157 -11.01 1.60 11.48
N PHE A 158 -10.09 1.26 10.55
CA PHE A 158 -10.34 0.27 9.51
C PHE A 158 -9.22 -0.77 9.45
N ILE A 159 -9.61 -2.02 9.23
CA ILE A 159 -8.73 -3.03 8.65
C ILE A 159 -8.86 -2.93 7.13
N VAL A 160 -7.73 -2.91 6.45
CA VAL A 160 -7.66 -2.70 5.00
C VAL A 160 -7.02 -3.93 4.36
N GLY A 161 -7.66 -4.44 3.32
CA GLY A 161 -7.08 -5.43 2.40
C GLY A 161 -7.15 -4.91 0.98
N SER A 162 -6.10 -5.12 0.19
CA SER A 162 -6.12 -4.79 -1.23
C SER A 162 -5.38 -5.79 -2.10
N VAL A 163 -5.77 -5.81 -3.37
CA VAL A 163 -5.08 -6.48 -4.45
C VAL A 163 -4.83 -5.46 -5.56
N GLY A 164 -3.66 -5.48 -6.14
CA GLY A 164 -3.29 -4.47 -7.14
C GLY A 164 -2.31 -4.98 -8.18
N LEU A 165 -2.09 -4.12 -9.16
CA LEU A 165 -1.10 -4.28 -10.22
C LEU A 165 -0.19 -3.05 -10.23
N GLU A 166 1.10 -3.28 -10.40
CA GLU A 166 2.11 -2.23 -10.61
C GLU A 166 2.70 -2.35 -12.02
N TYR A 167 2.76 -1.25 -12.73
CA TYR A 167 3.64 -1.10 -13.89
C TYR A 167 4.98 -0.56 -13.42
N ASN A 168 6.05 -1.31 -13.66
CA ASN A 168 7.39 -1.02 -13.18
C ASN A 168 8.26 -0.50 -14.35
N GLN A 169 8.85 0.67 -14.20
CA GLN A 169 9.89 1.14 -15.11
C GLN A 169 11.23 0.53 -14.67
N LEU A 170 11.68 -0.50 -15.39
CA LEU A 170 12.84 -1.31 -15.00
C LEU A 170 14.15 -0.85 -15.61
N GLU A 171 14.13 0.05 -16.58
CA GLU A 171 15.30 0.50 -17.30
C GLU A 171 15.30 2.00 -17.59
N GLY A 172 16.48 2.56 -17.79
CA GLY A 172 16.69 3.95 -18.16
C GLY A 172 16.71 4.90 -16.96
N ASP A 173 16.73 6.20 -17.28
CA ASP A 173 16.81 7.28 -16.29
C ASP A 173 15.59 7.36 -15.35
N LEU A 174 14.46 6.80 -15.77
CA LEU A 174 13.21 6.72 -14.99
C LEU A 174 13.07 5.39 -14.27
N SER A 175 14.10 4.56 -14.24
CA SER A 175 14.09 3.30 -13.51
C SER A 175 13.72 3.51 -12.04
N GLY A 176 12.75 2.73 -11.56
CA GLY A 176 12.15 2.90 -10.21
C GLY A 176 10.86 3.69 -10.19
N VAL A 177 10.42 4.30 -11.29
CA VAL A 177 9.06 4.86 -11.39
C VAL A 177 8.06 3.72 -11.58
N ASN A 178 7.09 3.64 -10.68
CA ASN A 178 6.03 2.65 -10.73
C ASN A 178 4.67 3.33 -10.73
N PHE A 179 3.80 2.91 -11.64
CA PHE A 179 2.37 3.27 -11.62
C PHE A 179 1.58 2.08 -11.08
N PHE A 180 0.62 2.32 -10.23
CA PHE A 180 -0.18 1.23 -9.68
C PHE A 180 -1.68 1.54 -9.67
N GLY A 181 -2.46 0.46 -9.71
CA GLY A 181 -3.89 0.46 -9.46
C GLY A 181 -4.26 -0.67 -8.53
N GLU A 182 -5.13 -0.41 -7.56
CA GLU A 182 -5.56 -1.41 -6.59
C GLU A 182 -7.06 -1.36 -6.33
N LEU A 183 -7.63 -2.52 -6.07
CA LEU A 183 -8.94 -2.69 -5.48
C LEU A 183 -8.77 -2.85 -3.98
N VAL A 184 -9.49 -2.05 -3.22
CA VAL A 184 -9.36 -1.93 -1.76
C VAL A 184 -10.67 -2.32 -1.11
N MET A 185 -10.60 -3.15 -0.08
CA MET A 185 -11.69 -3.43 0.82
C MET A 185 -11.33 -2.93 2.21
N MET A 186 -12.14 -2.02 2.75
CA MET A 186 -11.99 -1.50 4.10
C MET A 186 -13.10 -2.04 4.98
N ALA A 187 -12.76 -2.59 6.14
CA ALA A 187 -13.69 -3.02 7.15
C ALA A 187 -13.59 -2.08 8.36
N GLU A 188 -14.61 -1.30 8.58
CA GLU A 188 -14.71 -0.43 9.75
C GLU A 188 -14.92 -1.29 11.01
N LEU A 189 -14.19 -0.98 12.10
CA LEU A 189 -14.09 -1.89 13.25
C LEU A 189 -15.23 -1.78 14.25
N GLU A 190 -15.90 -0.65 14.33
CA GLU A 190 -16.96 -0.39 15.32
C GLU A 190 -18.30 -0.97 14.87
N LYS A 191 -18.68 -0.74 13.61
CA LYS A 191 -19.97 -1.17 13.02
C LYS A 191 -19.83 -2.38 12.09
N ILE A 192 -18.61 -2.85 11.85
CA ILE A 192 -18.30 -3.95 10.90
C ILE A 192 -18.85 -3.64 9.50
N THR A 193 -18.73 -2.39 9.08
CA THR A 193 -19.19 -1.95 7.75
C THR A 193 -18.09 -2.16 6.72
N LEU A 194 -18.42 -2.86 5.63
CA LEU A 194 -17.49 -3.08 4.52
C LEU A 194 -17.64 -1.98 3.48
N ILE A 195 -16.52 -1.39 3.08
CA ILE A 195 -16.44 -0.31 2.10
C ILE A 195 -15.50 -0.72 0.98
N PRO A 196 -16.03 -1.11 -0.19
CA PRO A 196 -15.23 -1.30 -1.38
C PRO A 196 -14.76 0.05 -1.91
N SER A 197 -13.51 0.11 -2.33
CA SER A 197 -12.88 1.30 -2.89
C SER A 197 -11.84 0.90 -3.94
N GLY A 198 -11.25 1.87 -4.60
CA GLY A 198 -10.11 1.69 -5.48
C GLY A 198 -9.11 2.81 -5.29
N ALA A 199 -7.86 2.53 -5.58
CA ALA A 199 -6.82 3.54 -5.59
C ALA A 199 -5.95 3.41 -6.84
N VAL A 200 -5.40 4.55 -7.26
CA VAL A 200 -4.37 4.64 -8.30
C VAL A 200 -3.27 5.55 -7.81
N GLY A 201 -2.06 5.33 -8.27
CA GLY A 201 -0.96 6.17 -7.83
C GLY A 201 0.32 5.95 -8.62
N ILE A 202 1.32 6.71 -8.21
CA ILE A 202 2.69 6.65 -8.71
C ILE A 202 3.64 6.61 -7.53
N ILE A 203 4.63 5.73 -7.57
CA ILE A 203 5.72 5.63 -6.60
C ILE A 203 7.04 5.70 -7.35
N TYR A 204 7.99 6.43 -6.79
CA TYR A 204 9.38 6.42 -7.23
C TYR A 204 10.25 5.74 -6.17
N TYR A 205 10.95 4.68 -6.57
CA TYR A 205 11.92 3.96 -5.75
C TYR A 205 13.35 4.43 -6.06
N TYR A 206 14.16 4.56 -5.01
CA TYR A 206 15.56 5.00 -5.12
C TYR A 206 16.49 4.17 -4.23
#